data_cf30f8d75423d8f29f756963d5780ef3
#
_entry.id   cf30f8d75423d8f29f756963d5780ef3
#
_cell.length_a   1.000
_cell.length_b   1.000
_cell.length_c   1.000
_cell.angle_alpha   90.00
_cell.angle_beta   90.00
_cell.angle_gamma   90.00
#
_symmetry.space_group_name_H-M   'P 1'
#
loop_
_entity.id
_entity.type
_entity.pdbx_description
1 polymer ?
#
loop_
_entity_poly.entity_id
_entity_poly.type
_entity_poly.pdbx_seq_one_letter_code
_entity_poly.pdbx_strand_id
1 'polypeptide(L)'
;VSTSHYFIGGGAEHTAEMVRRTTYAHNYGAEGICEPGDLKVMPLAVAGQGVRVVTGAGFVKSRYQGAISEMYMGAVTEQEILTIEPAGSQAPRSDLIVLRIRDPFVQGSPWDDPGAGLPEDDAEEARAFAKYAFIEVIAGVPAGTRRLQNVATYENDTAITLARVDLPRGEGTVNLARIVDLRKVAIPRREIHTRNYELVPSDGTQSITSGQTYPLGQTWPSQIDSSWSLLDIPEWATRMRIVLTWNGVDVPAGTASGWVWCQVGETSNPDHVVTQQRRWSTTREGWRTAGTIGIPAKLRGTAQWFFPRANRTSGSNAPRLDSASGIDLVVEFFGEAA
;
A
#
# COMPACT_ATOMS: atom_id res chain seq x y z
N VAL A 1 38.39 12.61 -3.35
CA VAL A 1 38.01 12.63 -1.92
C VAL A 1 37.16 11.42 -1.64
N SER A 2 37.58 10.58 -0.67
CA SER A 2 36.91 9.30 -0.37
C SER A 2 35.80 9.41 0.67
N THR A 3 35.60 10.58 1.29
CA THR A 3 34.57 10.82 2.31
C THR A 3 33.80 12.08 2.01
N SER A 4 32.50 12.04 2.26
CA SER A 4 31.59 13.18 2.18
C SER A 4 30.93 13.40 3.55
N HIS A 5 30.45 14.62 3.79
CA HIS A 5 29.81 15.03 5.03
C HIS A 5 28.45 15.67 4.75
N TYR A 6 27.57 15.68 5.75
CA TYR A 6 26.26 16.32 5.69
C TYR A 6 25.88 16.92 7.06
N PHE A 7 25.08 17.98 7.03
CA PHE A 7 24.68 18.73 8.24
C PHE A 7 25.83 19.35 9.04
N ILE A 8 26.97 19.61 8.40
CA ILE A 8 28.08 20.35 9.02
C ILE A 8 27.85 21.84 8.74
N GLY A 9 27.88 22.68 9.80
CA GLY A 9 27.75 24.14 9.70
C GLY A 9 29.05 24.80 9.26
N GLY A 10 29.11 26.15 9.40
CA GLY A 10 30.35 26.91 9.20
C GLY A 10 30.76 27.09 7.74
N GLY A 11 29.82 27.11 6.81
CA GLY A 11 30.09 27.33 5.37
C GLY A 11 30.47 26.06 4.60
N ALA A 12 30.23 24.86 5.16
CA ALA A 12 30.41 23.63 4.42
C ALA A 12 29.39 23.51 3.28
N GLU A 13 29.87 23.15 2.10
CA GLU A 13 29.02 22.95 0.92
C GLU A 13 28.34 21.56 0.96
N HIS A 14 27.07 21.53 0.63
CA HIS A 14 26.27 20.31 0.54
C HIS A 14 25.88 20.07 -0.91
N THR A 15 26.50 19.07 -1.53
CA THR A 15 26.29 18.75 -2.93
C THR A 15 24.98 18.01 -3.16
N ALA A 16 24.46 18.05 -4.39
CA ALA A 16 23.28 17.28 -4.80
C ALA A 16 23.49 15.76 -4.58
N GLU A 17 24.71 15.25 -4.77
CA GLU A 17 25.07 13.87 -4.46
C GLU A 17 24.77 13.52 -3.00
N MET A 18 25.15 14.38 -2.06
CA MET A 18 24.92 14.14 -0.63
C MET A 18 23.43 14.09 -0.29
N VAL A 19 22.64 14.97 -0.91
CA VAL A 19 21.16 14.94 -0.77
C VAL A 19 20.60 13.64 -1.31
N ARG A 20 21.03 13.19 -2.48
CA ARG A 20 20.59 11.91 -3.08
C ARG A 20 20.99 10.70 -2.23
N ARG A 21 22.19 10.70 -1.63
CA ARG A 21 22.64 9.64 -0.72
C ARG A 21 21.85 9.63 0.59
N THR A 22 21.53 10.80 1.14
CA THR A 22 20.67 10.93 2.33
C THR A 22 19.29 10.41 2.04
N THR A 23 18.70 10.76 0.91
CA THR A 23 17.40 10.25 0.46
C THR A 23 17.43 8.71 0.31
N TYR A 24 18.48 8.16 -0.28
CA TYR A 24 18.67 6.71 -0.38
C TYR A 24 18.72 6.03 0.98
N ALA A 25 19.45 6.59 1.93
CA ALA A 25 19.59 6.04 3.28
C ALA A 25 18.24 6.09 4.05
N HIS A 26 17.52 7.20 3.98
CA HIS A 26 16.19 7.33 4.61
C HIS A 26 15.15 6.36 4.05
N ASN A 27 15.21 6.07 2.76
CA ASN A 27 14.32 5.12 2.09
C ASN A 27 14.84 3.68 2.13
N TYR A 28 15.97 3.40 2.80
CA TYR A 28 16.60 2.07 2.80
C TYR A 28 16.81 1.51 1.37
N GLY A 29 17.00 2.40 0.38
CA GLY A 29 17.12 2.05 -1.03
C GLY A 29 15.82 1.55 -1.69
N ALA A 30 14.67 1.66 -1.01
CA ALA A 30 13.37 1.31 -1.57
C ALA A 30 12.85 2.43 -2.49
N GLU A 31 12.48 2.09 -3.71
CA GLU A 31 11.93 3.00 -4.70
C GLU A 31 10.41 2.84 -4.85
N GLY A 32 9.72 3.90 -5.24
CA GLY A 32 8.27 3.91 -5.44
C GLY A 32 7.65 5.29 -5.25
N ILE A 33 6.33 5.34 -5.22
CA ILE A 33 5.58 6.56 -4.93
C ILE A 33 5.67 6.95 -3.45
N CYS A 34 5.47 8.24 -3.12
CA CYS A 34 5.53 8.72 -1.74
C CYS A 34 4.27 8.35 -0.96
N GLU A 35 3.09 8.59 -1.53
CA GLU A 35 1.79 8.30 -0.92
C GLU A 35 0.95 7.39 -1.84
N PRO A 36 0.03 6.58 -1.29
CA PRO A 36 -0.76 5.64 -2.09
C PRO A 36 -1.55 6.27 -3.25
N GLY A 37 -1.91 7.55 -3.13
CA GLY A 37 -2.62 8.30 -4.17
C GLY A 37 -1.74 8.87 -5.28
N ASP A 38 -0.44 9.00 -5.04
CA ASP A 38 0.50 9.70 -5.92
C ASP A 38 0.66 9.02 -7.28
N LEU A 39 0.81 9.84 -8.32
CA LEU A 39 1.14 9.41 -9.68
C LEU A 39 0.21 8.32 -10.23
N LYS A 40 -1.06 8.30 -9.80
CA LYS A 40 -2.01 7.29 -10.26
C LYS A 40 -2.33 7.50 -11.74
N VAL A 41 -2.20 6.42 -12.51
CA VAL A 41 -2.56 6.41 -13.93
C VAL A 41 -4.04 6.05 -14.07
N MET A 42 -4.78 6.90 -14.75
CA MET A 42 -6.22 6.76 -14.94
C MET A 42 -6.60 6.97 -16.41
N PRO A 43 -7.73 6.43 -16.89
CA PRO A 43 -8.23 6.78 -18.20
C PRO A 43 -8.57 8.29 -18.27
N LEU A 44 -8.66 8.82 -19.45
CA LEU A 44 -9.21 10.15 -19.68
C LEU A 44 -10.68 10.21 -19.18
N ALA A 45 -11.18 11.41 -18.89
CA ALA A 45 -12.55 11.61 -18.44
C ALA A 45 -13.57 11.09 -19.49
N VAL A 46 -13.25 11.27 -20.78
CA VAL A 46 -13.91 10.59 -21.88
C VAL A 46 -12.89 9.60 -22.43
N ALA A 47 -13.25 8.31 -22.42
CA ALA A 47 -12.37 7.25 -22.89
C ALA A 47 -11.87 7.51 -24.32
N GLY A 48 -10.56 7.44 -24.54
CA GLY A 48 -9.91 7.77 -25.79
C GLY A 48 -8.52 7.17 -25.88
N GLN A 49 -7.70 7.70 -26.79
CA GLN A 49 -6.32 7.27 -27.02
C GLN A 49 -5.36 7.94 -26.04
N GLY A 50 -5.54 7.71 -24.75
CA GLY A 50 -4.65 8.31 -23.77
C GLY A 50 -4.98 7.93 -22.34
N VAL A 51 -4.07 8.30 -21.46
CA VAL A 51 -4.20 8.22 -20.00
C VAL A 51 -3.85 9.57 -19.39
N ARG A 52 -4.32 9.78 -18.17
CA ARG A 52 -3.89 10.88 -17.32
C ARG A 52 -3.13 10.34 -16.11
N VAL A 53 -2.09 11.06 -15.72
CA VAL A 53 -1.35 10.79 -14.48
C VAL A 53 -1.65 11.91 -13.50
N VAL A 54 -2.16 11.55 -12.32
CA VAL A 54 -2.47 12.54 -11.29
C VAL A 54 -1.19 13.09 -10.65
N THR A 55 -1.30 14.24 -9.99
CA THR A 55 -0.21 14.85 -9.22
C THR A 55 0.33 13.90 -8.16
N GLY A 56 1.55 14.15 -7.72
CA GLY A 56 2.22 13.36 -6.69
C GLY A 56 3.71 13.28 -6.89
N ALA A 57 4.38 12.51 -6.04
CA ALA A 57 5.83 12.35 -6.07
C ALA A 57 6.24 10.88 -5.96
N GLY A 58 7.46 10.61 -6.40
CA GLY A 58 8.05 9.28 -6.30
C GLY A 58 9.55 9.33 -6.08
N PHE A 59 10.05 8.35 -5.36
CA PHE A 59 11.47 8.11 -5.17
C PHE A 59 11.98 7.11 -6.20
N VAL A 60 13.01 7.49 -6.94
CA VAL A 60 13.60 6.71 -8.02
C VAL A 60 15.03 6.38 -7.66
N LYS A 61 15.33 5.10 -7.46
CA LYS A 61 16.69 4.65 -7.20
C LYS A 61 17.56 4.87 -8.45
N SER A 62 18.71 5.49 -8.27
CA SER A 62 19.69 5.67 -9.35
C SER A 62 20.21 4.32 -9.87
N ARG A 63 20.34 4.22 -11.18
CA ARG A 63 20.98 3.09 -11.88
C ARG A 63 22.18 3.53 -12.71
N TYR A 64 22.58 4.79 -12.56
CA TYR A 64 23.82 5.27 -13.15
C TYR A 64 25.01 4.63 -12.44
N GLN A 65 26.01 4.21 -13.23
CA GLN A 65 27.16 3.44 -12.72
C GLN A 65 27.89 4.10 -11.55
N GLY A 66 28.03 5.43 -11.58
CA GLY A 66 28.68 6.21 -10.52
C GLY A 66 27.80 6.54 -9.31
N ALA A 67 26.50 6.24 -9.35
CA ALA A 67 25.52 6.74 -8.39
C ALA A 67 24.52 5.67 -7.90
N ILE A 68 24.89 4.41 -7.86
CA ILE A 68 24.01 3.26 -7.52
C ILE A 68 23.45 3.29 -6.10
N SER A 69 24.09 4.03 -5.18
CA SER A 69 23.63 4.24 -3.79
C SER A 69 23.01 5.62 -3.60
N GLU A 70 22.39 6.13 -4.64
CA GLU A 70 21.72 7.42 -4.65
C GLU A 70 20.24 7.28 -5.05
N MET A 71 19.43 8.28 -4.70
CA MET A 71 18.01 8.29 -4.98
C MET A 71 17.55 9.69 -5.34
N TYR A 72 16.78 9.77 -6.40
CA TYR A 72 16.12 11.00 -6.87
C TYR A 72 14.69 11.06 -6.33
N MET A 73 14.17 12.26 -6.20
CA MET A 73 12.75 12.52 -6.04
C MET A 73 12.25 13.20 -7.30
N GLY A 74 11.27 12.60 -7.97
CA GLY A 74 10.53 13.20 -9.06
C GLY A 74 9.13 13.56 -8.63
N ALA A 75 8.65 14.77 -8.97
CA ALA A 75 7.31 15.24 -8.63
C ALA A 75 6.57 15.71 -9.88
N VAL A 76 5.27 15.44 -9.92
CA VAL A 76 4.31 15.94 -10.90
C VAL A 76 3.37 16.88 -10.16
N THR A 77 3.48 18.17 -10.44
CA THR A 77 2.72 19.24 -9.76
C THR A 77 1.38 19.53 -10.42
N GLU A 78 1.23 19.15 -11.68
CA GLU A 78 0.00 19.28 -12.46
C GLU A 78 -0.30 17.95 -13.15
N GLN A 79 -1.58 17.66 -13.40
CA GLN A 79 -1.98 16.46 -14.10
C GLN A 79 -1.36 16.39 -15.49
N GLU A 80 -0.65 15.30 -15.81
CA GLU A 80 -0.11 15.06 -17.15
C GLU A 80 -1.05 14.15 -17.96
N ILE A 81 -1.21 14.48 -19.26
CA ILE A 81 -1.96 13.66 -20.22
C ILE A 81 -0.97 13.06 -21.20
N LEU A 82 -1.03 11.74 -21.36
CA LEU A 82 -0.15 10.99 -22.24
C LEU A 82 -0.98 10.30 -23.32
N THR A 83 -0.52 10.43 -24.57
CA THR A 83 -1.11 9.73 -25.71
C THR A 83 -0.66 8.27 -25.70
N ILE A 84 -1.61 7.36 -25.91
CA ILE A 84 -1.36 5.93 -26.11
C ILE A 84 -1.75 5.59 -27.54
N GLU A 85 -0.78 5.19 -28.34
CA GLU A 85 -1.02 4.80 -29.72
C GLU A 85 -1.87 3.52 -29.79
N PRO A 86 -2.77 3.39 -30.75
CA PRO A 86 -3.60 2.20 -30.94
C PRO A 86 -2.75 0.93 -31.11
N ALA A 87 -3.27 -0.20 -30.64
CA ALA A 87 -2.71 -1.49 -31.00
C ALA A 87 -2.95 -1.77 -32.49
N GLY A 88 -1.94 -2.30 -33.17
CA GLY A 88 -2.05 -2.69 -34.57
C GLY A 88 -3.09 -3.79 -34.79
N SER A 89 -3.53 -3.93 -36.04
CA SER A 89 -4.52 -4.96 -36.43
C SER A 89 -4.01 -6.40 -36.35
N GLN A 90 -2.70 -6.60 -36.16
CA GLN A 90 -2.08 -7.93 -36.15
C GLN A 90 -1.90 -8.52 -34.76
N ALA A 91 -1.58 -7.72 -33.74
CA ALA A 91 -1.24 -8.21 -32.41
C ALA A 91 -1.74 -7.25 -31.31
N PRO A 92 -1.99 -7.75 -30.09
CA PRO A 92 -2.18 -6.91 -28.93
C PRO A 92 -0.89 -6.15 -28.61
N ARG A 93 -0.99 -5.07 -27.84
CA ARG A 93 0.13 -4.22 -27.45
C ARG A 93 0.06 -3.93 -25.95
N SER A 94 1.22 -3.92 -25.31
CA SER A 94 1.38 -3.48 -23.92
C SER A 94 2.36 -2.30 -23.89
N ASP A 95 2.01 -1.26 -23.14
CA ASP A 95 2.84 -0.07 -22.92
C ASP A 95 3.05 0.16 -21.43
N LEU A 96 4.22 0.62 -21.01
CA LEU A 96 4.47 1.04 -19.63
C LEU A 96 4.37 2.55 -19.50
N ILE A 97 3.79 3.00 -18.40
CA ILE A 97 3.85 4.38 -17.94
C ILE A 97 4.88 4.45 -16.83
N VAL A 98 5.86 5.33 -16.95
CA VAL A 98 7.00 5.39 -16.03
C VAL A 98 7.26 6.83 -15.57
N LEU A 99 7.79 6.99 -14.35
CA LEU A 99 8.49 8.21 -13.93
C LEU A 99 9.99 7.94 -14.13
N ARG A 100 10.62 8.71 -15.01
CA ARG A 100 12.01 8.55 -15.44
C ARG A 100 12.83 9.78 -15.09
N ILE A 101 14.04 9.56 -14.58
CA ILE A 101 14.99 10.62 -14.27
C ILE A 101 16.07 10.66 -15.35
N ARG A 102 16.36 11.84 -15.84
CA ARG A 102 17.43 12.12 -16.79
C ARG A 102 18.40 13.10 -16.15
N ASP A 103 19.45 12.58 -15.53
CA ASP A 103 20.51 13.39 -14.92
C ASP A 103 21.76 13.34 -15.81
N PRO A 104 22.10 14.40 -16.55
CA PRO A 104 23.26 14.41 -17.42
C PRO A 104 24.59 14.58 -16.68
N PHE A 105 24.57 14.93 -15.36
CA PHE A 105 25.74 15.30 -14.59
C PHE A 105 26.35 14.15 -13.80
N VAL A 106 25.78 12.94 -13.88
CA VAL A 106 26.33 11.75 -13.23
C VAL A 106 27.19 10.92 -14.19
N GLN A 107 28.18 10.25 -13.65
CA GLN A 107 29.05 9.39 -14.45
C GLN A 107 28.25 8.26 -15.12
N GLY A 108 28.45 8.09 -16.42
CA GLY A 108 27.79 7.08 -17.22
C GLY A 108 26.35 7.43 -17.62
N SER A 109 25.97 8.70 -17.49
CA SER A 109 24.69 9.18 -18.00
C SER A 109 24.67 9.15 -19.54
N PRO A 110 23.58 8.68 -20.17
CA PRO A 110 23.39 8.77 -21.61
C PRO A 110 22.76 10.10 -22.05
N TRP A 111 22.47 11.01 -21.11
CA TRP A 111 21.75 12.26 -21.37
C TRP A 111 22.72 13.42 -21.59
N ASP A 112 22.35 14.30 -22.50
CA ASP A 112 23.11 15.51 -22.83
C ASP A 112 22.85 16.62 -21.78
N ASP A 113 23.90 17.39 -21.48
CA ASP A 113 23.80 18.61 -20.67
C ASP A 113 22.99 19.66 -21.43
N PRO A 114 21.86 20.18 -20.89
CA PRO A 114 21.05 21.20 -21.54
C PRO A 114 21.80 22.53 -21.78
N GLY A 115 22.90 22.77 -21.07
CA GLY A 115 23.78 23.92 -21.25
C GLY A 115 24.95 23.68 -22.20
N ALA A 116 25.09 22.47 -22.80
CA ALA A 116 26.25 22.14 -23.61
C ALA A 116 26.37 23.06 -24.83
N GLY A 117 27.55 23.67 -24.96
CA GLY A 117 27.84 24.57 -26.10
C GLY A 117 27.28 25.99 -25.98
N LEU A 118 26.63 26.33 -24.88
CA LEU A 118 26.17 27.71 -24.62
C LEU A 118 27.24 28.52 -23.85
N PRO A 119 27.22 29.88 -23.93
CA PRO A 119 27.97 30.73 -23.00
C PRO A 119 27.60 30.39 -21.53
N GLU A 120 28.52 30.64 -20.59
CA GLU A 120 28.33 30.14 -19.18
C GLU A 120 27.06 30.63 -18.52
N ASP A 121 26.71 31.91 -18.65
CA ASP A 121 25.50 32.51 -18.08
C ASP A 121 24.23 31.85 -18.68
N ASP A 122 24.19 31.65 -20.02
CA ASP A 122 23.09 31.00 -20.72
C ASP A 122 23.02 29.50 -20.38
N ALA A 123 24.17 28.87 -20.19
CA ALA A 123 24.27 27.46 -19.79
C ALA A 123 23.74 27.23 -18.38
N GLU A 124 24.05 28.12 -17.43
CA GLU A 124 23.53 28.06 -16.06
C GLU A 124 22.00 28.23 -16.07
N GLU A 125 21.48 29.20 -16.81
CA GLU A 125 20.05 29.39 -16.96
C GLU A 125 19.36 28.15 -17.61
N ALA A 126 19.94 27.61 -18.68
CA ALA A 126 19.42 26.40 -19.31
C ALA A 126 19.36 25.20 -18.38
N ARG A 127 20.39 25.01 -17.55
CA ARG A 127 20.42 23.93 -16.52
C ARG A 127 19.41 24.16 -15.41
N ALA A 128 19.22 25.41 -14.98
CA ALA A 128 18.30 25.78 -13.88
C ALA A 128 16.83 25.54 -14.26
N PHE A 129 16.46 25.76 -15.52
CA PHE A 129 15.08 25.62 -16.00
C PHE A 129 14.81 24.29 -16.75
N ALA A 130 15.80 23.43 -16.92
CA ALA A 130 15.62 22.13 -17.56
C ALA A 130 14.75 21.20 -16.74
N LYS A 131 13.92 20.41 -17.40
CA LYS A 131 13.17 19.32 -16.78
C LYS A 131 14.06 18.07 -16.73
N TYR A 132 14.19 17.45 -15.56
CA TYR A 132 15.00 16.24 -15.33
C TYR A 132 14.16 15.04 -14.92
N ALA A 133 12.90 15.22 -14.57
CA ALA A 133 11.95 14.16 -14.25
C ALA A 133 10.80 14.17 -15.26
N PHE A 134 10.51 13.02 -15.87
CA PHE A 134 9.54 12.88 -16.95
C PHE A 134 8.57 11.74 -16.66
N ILE A 135 7.29 11.98 -16.97
CA ILE A 135 6.33 10.90 -17.13
C ILE A 135 6.32 10.51 -18.60
N GLU A 136 6.57 9.24 -18.87
CA GLU A 136 6.74 8.76 -20.25
C GLU A 136 5.97 7.48 -20.53
N VAL A 137 5.61 7.30 -21.80
CA VAL A 137 5.07 6.04 -22.35
C VAL A 137 6.21 5.26 -22.99
N ILE A 138 6.46 4.06 -22.50
CA ILE A 138 7.37 3.10 -23.14
C ILE A 138 6.53 2.10 -23.91
N ALA A 139 6.49 2.29 -25.21
CA ALA A 139 5.59 1.59 -26.11
C ALA A 139 6.08 0.18 -26.46
N GLY A 140 5.14 -0.76 -26.65
CA GLY A 140 5.41 -2.07 -27.23
C GLY A 140 6.28 -2.99 -26.38
N VAL A 141 6.15 -2.94 -25.05
CA VAL A 141 6.87 -3.85 -24.16
C VAL A 141 6.28 -5.28 -24.22
N PRO A 142 7.05 -6.32 -23.88
CA PRO A 142 6.54 -7.69 -23.79
C PRO A 142 5.31 -7.77 -22.86
N ALA A 143 4.33 -8.57 -23.26
CA ALA A 143 3.13 -8.78 -22.46
C ALA A 143 3.48 -9.27 -21.04
N GLY A 144 2.78 -8.75 -20.03
CA GLY A 144 3.03 -9.10 -18.64
C GLY A 144 4.21 -8.38 -17.98
N THR A 145 4.95 -7.50 -18.70
CA THR A 145 6.04 -6.70 -18.13
C THR A 145 5.53 -5.87 -16.93
N ARG A 146 6.23 -5.94 -15.80
CA ARG A 146 5.88 -5.25 -14.56
C ARG A 146 6.85 -4.14 -14.16
N ARG A 147 8.06 -4.14 -14.69
CA ARG A 147 9.11 -3.14 -14.41
C ARG A 147 9.83 -2.81 -15.72
N LEU A 148 10.16 -1.54 -15.88
CA LEU A 148 10.91 -1.08 -17.07
C LEU A 148 12.22 -1.85 -17.21
N GLN A 149 12.93 -2.07 -16.12
CA GLN A 149 14.23 -2.75 -16.09
C GLN A 149 14.18 -4.23 -16.51
N ASN A 150 12.99 -4.82 -16.65
CA ASN A 150 12.83 -6.17 -17.20
C ASN A 150 12.84 -6.18 -18.73
N VAL A 151 12.94 -5.02 -19.37
CA VAL A 151 13.08 -4.86 -20.83
C VAL A 151 14.55 -4.57 -21.13
N ALA A 152 15.22 -5.44 -21.87
CA ALA A 152 16.67 -5.43 -22.06
C ALA A 152 17.25 -4.06 -22.48
N THR A 153 16.52 -3.29 -23.31
CA THR A 153 16.93 -1.95 -23.75
C THR A 153 16.96 -0.92 -22.60
N TYR A 154 16.24 -1.18 -21.50
CA TYR A 154 16.01 -0.24 -20.40
C TYR A 154 16.47 -0.78 -19.03
N GLU A 155 17.29 -1.82 -18.99
CA GLU A 155 17.74 -2.46 -17.74
C GLU A 155 18.44 -1.51 -16.77
N ASN A 156 19.17 -0.52 -17.32
CA ASN A 156 19.93 0.48 -16.56
C ASN A 156 19.22 1.83 -16.43
N ASP A 157 17.95 1.91 -16.81
CA ASP A 157 17.20 3.15 -16.73
C ASP A 157 16.81 3.53 -15.30
N THR A 158 17.11 4.76 -14.94
CA THR A 158 16.71 5.35 -13.66
C THR A 158 15.24 5.77 -13.73
N ALA A 159 14.34 4.80 -13.46
CA ALA A 159 12.90 4.98 -13.55
C ALA A 159 12.14 4.05 -12.61
N ILE A 160 10.94 4.46 -12.20
CA ILE A 160 9.93 3.58 -11.58
C ILE A 160 8.76 3.38 -12.54
N THR A 161 8.17 2.19 -12.51
CA THR A 161 7.00 1.85 -13.32
C THR A 161 5.73 2.16 -12.55
N LEU A 162 4.85 2.97 -13.13
CA LEU A 162 3.58 3.39 -12.54
C LEU A 162 2.43 2.48 -12.95
N ALA A 163 2.32 2.19 -14.24
CA ALA A 163 1.25 1.34 -14.77
C ALA A 163 1.67 0.63 -16.05
N ARG A 164 0.91 -0.41 -16.42
CA ARG A 164 0.91 -1.01 -17.74
C ARG A 164 -0.47 -0.83 -18.38
N VAL A 165 -0.48 -0.43 -19.64
CA VAL A 165 -1.69 -0.34 -20.46
C VAL A 165 -1.69 -1.51 -21.43
N ASP A 166 -2.68 -2.39 -21.33
CA ASP A 166 -2.82 -3.57 -22.19
C ASP A 166 -3.95 -3.34 -23.23
N LEU A 167 -3.59 -3.18 -24.49
CA LEU A 167 -4.53 -2.96 -25.58
C LEU A 167 -4.72 -4.26 -26.40
N PRO A 168 -5.93 -4.77 -26.55
CA PRO A 168 -6.24 -5.82 -27.51
C PRO A 168 -5.91 -5.39 -28.95
N ARG A 169 -5.76 -6.37 -29.80
CA ARG A 169 -5.56 -6.16 -31.24
C ARG A 169 -6.61 -5.23 -31.84
N GLY A 170 -6.15 -4.19 -32.57
CA GLY A 170 -7.03 -3.24 -33.26
C GLY A 170 -7.75 -2.24 -32.36
N GLU A 171 -7.48 -2.24 -31.05
CA GLU A 171 -8.09 -1.30 -30.11
C GLU A 171 -7.16 -0.12 -29.81
N GLY A 172 -7.73 1.09 -29.73
CA GLY A 172 -7.01 2.31 -29.35
C GLY A 172 -7.61 3.01 -28.14
N THR A 173 -8.77 2.55 -27.66
CA THR A 173 -9.46 3.18 -26.52
C THR A 173 -8.96 2.63 -25.20
N VAL A 174 -8.43 3.51 -24.35
CA VAL A 174 -8.00 3.16 -23.00
C VAL A 174 -9.14 3.41 -22.01
N ASN A 175 -9.55 2.37 -21.33
CA ASN A 175 -10.47 2.42 -20.19
C ASN A 175 -9.81 1.81 -18.94
N LEU A 176 -10.46 1.90 -17.79
CA LEU A 176 -9.89 1.43 -16.52
C LEU A 176 -9.51 -0.07 -16.55
N ALA A 177 -10.26 -0.90 -17.26
CA ALA A 177 -9.98 -2.34 -17.36
C ALA A 177 -8.69 -2.66 -18.16
N ARG A 178 -8.15 -1.68 -18.91
CA ARG A 178 -6.89 -1.80 -19.67
C ARG A 178 -5.68 -1.36 -18.87
N ILE A 179 -5.86 -0.71 -17.74
CA ILE A 179 -4.78 -0.15 -16.92
C ILE A 179 -4.51 -1.09 -15.75
N VAL A 180 -3.29 -1.62 -15.70
CA VAL A 180 -2.79 -2.41 -14.58
C VAL A 180 -1.92 -1.50 -13.72
N ASP A 181 -2.37 -1.18 -12.51
CA ASP A 181 -1.58 -0.39 -11.56
C ASP A 181 -0.37 -1.20 -11.07
N LEU A 182 0.83 -0.65 -11.24
CA LEU A 182 2.10 -1.27 -10.87
C LEU A 182 2.88 -0.45 -9.84
N ARG A 183 2.29 0.64 -9.36
CA ARG A 183 2.92 1.50 -8.36
C ARG A 183 3.18 0.73 -7.07
N LYS A 184 4.27 1.10 -6.41
CA LYS A 184 4.61 0.62 -5.06
C LYS A 184 4.93 1.84 -4.21
N VAL A 185 4.51 1.85 -2.96
CA VAL A 185 4.94 2.87 -2.00
C VAL A 185 6.40 2.60 -1.62
N ALA A 186 7.26 3.63 -1.73
CA ALA A 186 8.70 3.52 -1.47
C ALA A 186 8.97 3.07 -0.02
N ILE A 187 8.29 3.71 0.94
CA ILE A 187 8.31 3.30 2.34
C ILE A 187 6.85 3.05 2.74
N PRO A 188 6.38 1.81 2.70
CA PRO A 188 5.03 1.51 3.15
C PRO A 188 4.93 1.87 4.63
N ARG A 189 4.09 2.85 4.95
CA ARG A 189 3.78 3.19 6.34
C ARG A 189 3.15 1.96 6.98
N ARG A 190 3.60 1.68 8.19
CA ARG A 190 3.12 0.55 8.98
C ARG A 190 2.93 0.98 10.41
N GLU A 191 1.77 0.68 10.95
CA GLU A 191 1.41 0.95 12.34
C GLU A 191 0.77 -0.31 12.93
N ILE A 192 1.20 -0.70 14.14
CA ILE A 192 0.72 -1.93 14.79
C ILE A 192 0.14 -1.55 16.14
N HIS A 193 -1.10 -1.93 16.35
CA HIS A 193 -1.79 -1.86 17.63
C HIS A 193 -1.99 -3.24 18.20
N THR A 194 -1.70 -3.40 19.48
CA THR A 194 -1.97 -4.61 20.24
C THR A 194 -2.89 -4.29 21.40
N ARG A 195 -3.86 -5.14 21.64
CA ARG A 195 -4.76 -5.09 22.79
C ARG A 195 -4.83 -6.47 23.41
N ASN A 196 -4.77 -6.52 24.72
CA ASN A 196 -4.95 -7.71 25.51
C ASN A 196 -6.09 -7.48 26.51
N TYR A 197 -6.93 -8.47 26.70
CA TYR A 197 -7.97 -8.49 27.71
C TYR A 197 -7.94 -9.85 28.41
N GLU A 198 -7.69 -9.85 29.71
CA GLU A 198 -7.75 -11.03 30.55
C GLU A 198 -9.03 -11.00 31.36
N LEU A 199 -9.80 -12.08 31.31
CA LEU A 199 -10.98 -12.20 32.15
C LEU A 199 -10.56 -12.39 33.60
N VAL A 200 -11.21 -11.66 34.49
CA VAL A 200 -11.00 -11.81 35.95
C VAL A 200 -12.19 -12.54 36.60
N PRO A 201 -12.06 -13.13 37.80
CA PRO A 201 -13.15 -13.88 38.44
C PRO A 201 -14.45 -13.10 38.55
N SER A 202 -14.39 -11.76 38.69
CA SER A 202 -15.56 -10.88 38.74
C SER A 202 -16.35 -10.79 37.45
N ASP A 203 -15.73 -11.11 36.31
CA ASP A 203 -16.40 -11.09 34.98
C ASP A 203 -17.35 -12.26 34.81
N GLY A 204 -17.22 -13.27 35.66
CA GLY A 204 -18.02 -14.48 35.58
C GLY A 204 -17.74 -15.31 34.33
N THR A 205 -18.55 -16.33 34.13
CA THR A 205 -18.45 -17.18 32.94
C THR A 205 -19.22 -16.56 31.76
N GLN A 206 -18.52 -16.33 30.66
CA GLN A 206 -19.05 -15.72 29.46
C GLN A 206 -19.38 -16.76 28.38
N SER A 207 -20.65 -17.12 28.24
CA SER A 207 -21.10 -18.11 27.26
C SER A 207 -21.60 -17.50 25.99
N ILE A 208 -21.36 -18.16 24.84
CA ILE A 208 -21.95 -17.76 23.56
C ILE A 208 -23.43 -18.14 23.56
N THR A 209 -24.31 -17.15 23.45
CA THR A 209 -25.75 -17.38 23.29
C THR A 209 -26.10 -17.74 21.85
N SER A 210 -27.19 -18.45 21.64
CA SER A 210 -27.69 -18.80 20.31
C SER A 210 -28.61 -17.72 19.75
N GLY A 211 -28.72 -17.61 18.43
CA GLY A 211 -29.83 -16.95 17.78
C GLY A 211 -29.53 -15.67 17.01
N GLN A 212 -28.29 -15.15 17.03
CA GLN A 212 -27.94 -14.04 16.15
C GLN A 212 -27.11 -14.55 14.99
N THR A 213 -27.53 -14.18 13.78
CA THR A 213 -26.84 -14.56 12.54
C THR A 213 -25.72 -13.58 12.20
N TYR A 214 -24.66 -14.09 11.56
CA TYR A 214 -23.65 -13.25 10.91
C TYR A 214 -24.32 -12.20 10.00
N PRO A 215 -23.87 -10.93 9.97
CA PRO A 215 -22.68 -10.40 10.66
C PRO A 215 -22.91 -9.90 12.09
N LEU A 216 -24.12 -9.98 12.60
CA LEU A 216 -24.50 -9.29 13.84
C LEU A 216 -24.00 -9.93 15.12
N GLY A 217 -23.80 -11.23 15.25
CA GLY A 217 -23.26 -11.94 16.41
C GLY A 217 -23.19 -11.19 17.75
N GLN A 218 -22.94 -11.85 18.84
CA GLN A 218 -22.73 -11.15 20.12
C GLN A 218 -21.26 -10.72 20.27
N THR A 219 -20.99 -9.58 20.95
CA THR A 219 -19.67 -9.27 21.47
C THR A 219 -19.29 -10.32 22.50
N TRP A 220 -18.13 -10.94 22.33
CA TRP A 220 -17.72 -12.03 23.20
C TRP A 220 -16.23 -11.98 23.53
N PRO A 221 -15.88 -11.79 24.81
CA PRO A 221 -16.75 -11.60 25.97
C PRO A 221 -17.52 -10.26 25.94
N SER A 222 -18.65 -10.23 26.64
CA SER A 222 -19.53 -9.06 26.67
C SER A 222 -18.96 -7.88 27.48
N GLN A 223 -17.94 -8.10 28.28
CA GLN A 223 -17.24 -7.09 29.09
C GLN A 223 -16.29 -6.22 28.29
N ILE A 224 -15.96 -6.61 27.06
CA ILE A 224 -15.15 -5.75 26.21
C ILE A 224 -15.90 -4.46 25.92
N ASP A 225 -15.38 -3.40 26.49
CA ASP A 225 -15.93 -2.06 26.35
C ASP A 225 -15.40 -1.32 25.11
N SER A 226 -15.95 -0.14 24.90
CA SER A 226 -15.55 0.72 23.79
C SER A 226 -14.11 1.20 23.91
N SER A 227 -13.55 1.33 25.11
CA SER A 227 -12.18 1.82 25.30
C SER A 227 -11.14 0.79 24.87
N TRP A 228 -11.40 -0.50 25.12
CA TRP A 228 -10.52 -1.55 24.66
C TRP A 228 -10.58 -1.75 23.15
N SER A 229 -11.76 -1.67 22.57
CA SER A 229 -12.00 -1.98 21.17
C SER A 229 -11.79 -0.80 20.22
N LEU A 230 -11.68 0.44 20.73
CA LEU A 230 -11.55 1.64 19.91
C LEU A 230 -10.10 1.83 19.44
N LEU A 231 -9.90 1.92 18.13
CA LEU A 231 -8.63 2.24 17.50
C LEU A 231 -8.83 3.29 16.42
N ASP A 232 -7.89 4.22 16.33
CA ASP A 232 -7.83 5.18 15.23
C ASP A 232 -7.30 4.48 13.97
N ILE A 233 -8.04 4.57 12.88
CA ILE A 233 -7.57 4.12 11.58
C ILE A 233 -6.80 5.26 10.93
N PRO A 234 -5.48 5.12 10.67
CA PRO A 234 -4.71 6.17 10.06
C PRO A 234 -5.29 6.59 8.69
N GLU A 235 -5.26 7.90 8.37
CA GLU A 235 -5.76 8.43 7.11
C GLU A 235 -5.04 7.82 5.89
N TRP A 236 -3.74 7.58 6.02
CA TRP A 236 -2.88 6.99 5.00
C TRP A 236 -3.08 5.48 4.80
N ALA A 237 -3.75 4.79 5.73
CA ALA A 237 -3.89 3.35 5.68
C ALA A 237 -4.89 2.92 4.60
N THR A 238 -4.45 2.07 3.69
CA THR A 238 -5.31 1.51 2.63
C THR A 238 -5.74 0.08 2.91
N ARG A 239 -4.96 -0.62 3.75
CA ARG A 239 -5.26 -1.99 4.17
C ARG A 239 -4.97 -2.18 5.66
N MET A 240 -5.61 -3.18 6.24
CA MET A 240 -5.31 -3.63 7.60
C MET A 240 -5.30 -5.15 7.66
N ARG A 241 -4.38 -5.66 8.48
CA ARG A 241 -4.36 -7.06 8.89
C ARG A 241 -4.85 -7.13 10.32
N ILE A 242 -5.85 -7.94 10.56
CA ILE A 242 -6.41 -8.17 11.89
C ILE A 242 -6.11 -9.62 12.29
N VAL A 243 -5.59 -9.79 13.49
CA VAL A 243 -5.46 -11.10 14.13
C VAL A 243 -6.14 -11.01 15.49
N LEU A 244 -7.13 -11.85 15.69
CA LEU A 244 -7.89 -11.91 16.93
C LEU A 244 -7.81 -13.35 17.46
N THR A 245 -7.38 -13.49 18.71
CA THR A 245 -7.18 -14.79 19.38
C THR A 245 -7.99 -14.82 20.66
N TRP A 246 -8.76 -15.87 20.86
CA TRP A 246 -9.38 -16.21 22.13
C TRP A 246 -8.56 -17.33 22.76
N ASN A 247 -7.98 -17.06 23.91
CA ASN A 247 -7.17 -17.99 24.65
C ASN A 247 -8.00 -18.68 25.72
N GLY A 248 -7.84 -19.99 25.90
CA GLY A 248 -8.49 -20.72 26.98
C GLY A 248 -10.02 -20.87 26.84
N VAL A 249 -10.53 -20.94 25.61
CA VAL A 249 -11.95 -21.23 25.35
C VAL A 249 -12.29 -22.62 25.88
N ASP A 250 -13.26 -22.71 26.81
CA ASP A 250 -13.79 -23.97 27.32
C ASP A 250 -15.05 -24.35 26.56
N VAL A 251 -15.04 -25.51 25.94
CA VAL A 251 -16.22 -26.08 25.28
C VAL A 251 -16.65 -27.30 26.11
N PRO A 252 -17.73 -27.16 26.90
CA PRO A 252 -18.23 -28.27 27.72
C PRO A 252 -18.55 -29.51 26.87
N ALA A 253 -18.49 -30.69 27.50
CA ALA A 253 -18.75 -31.95 26.83
C ALA A 253 -20.06 -31.94 26.04
N GLY A 254 -19.99 -32.30 24.78
CA GLY A 254 -21.09 -32.23 23.81
C GLY A 254 -20.69 -31.64 22.46
N THR A 255 -21.63 -31.57 21.56
CA THR A 255 -21.40 -30.98 20.23
C THR A 255 -21.95 -29.56 20.15
N ALA A 256 -21.10 -28.60 19.88
CA ALA A 256 -21.53 -27.25 19.52
C ALA A 256 -20.76 -26.80 18.27
N SER A 257 -21.38 -26.00 17.43
CA SER A 257 -20.72 -25.38 16.29
C SER A 257 -21.15 -23.93 16.14
N GLY A 258 -20.27 -23.13 15.54
CA GLY A 258 -20.55 -21.72 15.28
C GLY A 258 -19.37 -21.01 14.65
N TRP A 259 -19.34 -19.70 14.80
CA TRP A 259 -18.40 -18.81 14.13
C TRP A 259 -17.84 -17.78 15.09
N VAL A 260 -16.57 -17.45 14.91
CA VAL A 260 -15.91 -16.31 15.56
C VAL A 260 -15.28 -15.41 14.52
N TRP A 261 -15.30 -14.09 14.75
CA TRP A 261 -14.69 -13.10 13.83
C TRP A 261 -14.41 -11.79 14.57
N CYS A 262 -13.62 -10.91 13.94
CA CYS A 262 -13.49 -9.52 14.35
C CYS A 262 -14.36 -8.65 13.44
N GLN A 263 -15.24 -7.86 14.01
CA GLN A 263 -16.03 -6.85 13.29
C GLN A 263 -15.43 -5.48 13.52
N VAL A 264 -15.27 -4.70 12.46
CA VAL A 264 -14.80 -3.32 12.51
C VAL A 264 -15.98 -2.38 12.25
N GLY A 265 -16.15 -1.37 13.10
CA GLY A 265 -17.19 -0.35 12.99
C GLY A 265 -18.45 -0.67 13.81
N GLU A 266 -19.53 0.06 13.54
CA GLU A 266 -20.79 -0.07 14.29
C GLU A 266 -21.50 -1.41 14.06
N THR A 267 -22.21 -1.87 15.10
CA THR A 267 -22.82 -3.20 15.13
C THR A 267 -23.99 -3.39 14.17
N SER A 268 -24.60 -2.31 13.72
CA SER A 268 -25.89 -2.32 12.99
C SER A 268 -25.77 -2.11 11.48
N ASN A 269 -24.56 -1.83 10.96
CA ASN A 269 -24.37 -1.51 9.54
C ASN A 269 -23.68 -2.66 8.80
N PRO A 270 -24.31 -3.28 7.79
CA PRO A 270 -23.74 -4.40 7.04
C PRO A 270 -22.53 -4.05 6.16
N ASP A 271 -22.24 -2.76 5.97
CA ASP A 271 -21.06 -2.30 5.21
C ASP A 271 -19.73 -2.39 6.01
N HIS A 272 -19.76 -2.98 7.20
CA HIS A 272 -18.59 -3.09 8.05
C HIS A 272 -17.67 -4.24 7.63
N VAL A 273 -16.39 -3.99 7.80
CA VAL A 273 -15.34 -4.93 7.46
C VAL A 273 -15.22 -5.99 8.54
N VAL A 274 -15.14 -7.24 8.15
CA VAL A 274 -15.00 -8.38 9.06
C VAL A 274 -13.85 -9.29 8.63
N THR A 275 -13.22 -9.97 9.58
CA THR A 275 -12.25 -11.01 9.26
C THR A 275 -12.95 -12.26 8.76
N GLN A 276 -12.17 -13.18 8.20
CA GLN A 276 -12.67 -14.50 7.85
C GLN A 276 -13.24 -15.21 9.10
N GLN A 277 -14.40 -15.81 8.97
CA GLN A 277 -15.03 -16.62 10.01
C GLN A 277 -14.28 -17.94 10.21
N ARG A 278 -14.22 -18.39 11.47
CA ARG A 278 -13.69 -19.72 11.81
C ARG A 278 -14.79 -20.56 12.43
N ARG A 279 -14.92 -21.81 11.97
CA ARG A 279 -15.77 -22.83 12.58
C ARG A 279 -14.98 -23.55 13.67
N TRP A 280 -15.64 -23.87 14.77
CA TRP A 280 -15.04 -24.64 15.87
C TRP A 280 -15.74 -25.99 16.11
N SER A 281 -15.04 -26.92 16.71
CA SER A 281 -15.58 -28.16 17.26
C SER A 281 -14.68 -28.62 18.41
N THR A 282 -15.27 -28.73 19.61
CA THR A 282 -14.82 -29.36 20.87
C THR A 282 -13.44 -29.04 21.47
N THR A 283 -13.42 -29.03 22.82
CA THR A 283 -12.36 -28.96 23.86
C THR A 283 -11.78 -27.60 24.15
N ARG A 284 -11.12 -27.46 25.35
CA ARG A 284 -10.47 -26.23 25.78
C ARG A 284 -9.27 -25.95 24.91
N GLU A 285 -9.33 -24.89 24.13
CA GLU A 285 -8.30 -24.55 23.16
C GLU A 285 -8.23 -23.03 22.87
N GLY A 286 -7.21 -22.63 22.15
CA GLY A 286 -7.12 -21.27 21.58
C GLY A 286 -7.84 -21.19 20.23
N TRP A 287 -8.72 -20.19 20.08
CA TRP A 287 -9.34 -19.90 18.79
C TRP A 287 -8.72 -18.65 18.18
N ARG A 288 -8.46 -18.70 16.90
CA ARG A 288 -7.85 -17.58 16.18
C ARG A 288 -8.57 -17.33 14.87
N THR A 289 -8.85 -16.06 14.60
CA THR A 289 -9.23 -15.58 13.27
C THR A 289 -8.22 -14.57 12.78
N ALA A 290 -7.93 -14.56 11.49
CA ALA A 290 -7.02 -13.60 10.89
C ALA A 290 -7.47 -13.29 9.46
N GLY A 291 -7.30 -12.04 9.06
CA GLY A 291 -7.59 -11.60 7.70
C GLY A 291 -6.88 -10.31 7.37
N THR A 292 -6.57 -10.14 6.09
CA THR A 292 -6.07 -8.88 5.52
C THR A 292 -7.15 -8.32 4.61
N ILE A 293 -7.59 -7.11 4.88
CA ILE A 293 -8.76 -6.48 4.28
C ILE A 293 -8.43 -5.07 3.81
N GLY A 294 -9.10 -4.61 2.75
CA GLY A 294 -9.06 -3.22 2.31
C GLY A 294 -9.81 -2.32 3.28
N ILE A 295 -9.33 -1.13 3.51
CA ILE A 295 -9.98 -0.11 4.35
C ILE A 295 -10.80 0.80 3.44
N PRO A 296 -12.14 0.81 3.57
CA PRO A 296 -12.98 1.76 2.85
C PRO A 296 -12.55 3.20 3.13
N ALA A 297 -12.57 4.07 2.12
CA ALA A 297 -12.13 5.46 2.26
C ALA A 297 -12.84 6.21 3.40
N LYS A 298 -14.13 5.93 3.61
CA LYS A 298 -14.95 6.53 4.67
C LYS A 298 -14.50 6.19 6.11
N LEU A 299 -13.70 5.14 6.30
CA LEU A 299 -13.19 4.73 7.61
C LEU A 299 -11.78 5.26 7.91
N ARG A 300 -11.07 5.77 6.90
CA ARG A 300 -9.71 6.31 7.06
C ARG A 300 -9.76 7.63 7.81
N GLY A 301 -8.83 7.84 8.71
CA GLY A 301 -8.78 9.04 9.57
C GLY A 301 -9.89 9.07 10.63
N THR A 302 -10.57 7.96 10.90
CA THR A 302 -11.63 7.88 11.91
C THR A 302 -11.34 6.83 12.98
N ALA A 303 -11.84 7.05 14.18
CA ALA A 303 -11.84 6.04 15.24
C ALA A 303 -12.92 4.99 14.96
N GLN A 304 -12.55 3.72 15.01
CA GLN A 304 -13.46 2.60 14.78
C GLN A 304 -13.34 1.55 15.87
N TRP A 305 -14.44 0.87 16.16
CA TRP A 305 -14.44 -0.25 17.09
C TRP A 305 -14.04 -1.55 16.39
N PHE A 306 -13.24 -2.36 17.09
CA PHE A 306 -12.79 -3.68 16.67
C PHE A 306 -13.36 -4.72 17.63
N PHE A 307 -14.58 -5.16 17.37
CA PHE A 307 -15.30 -6.05 18.26
C PHE A 307 -15.00 -7.52 18.00
N PRO A 308 -14.58 -8.28 19.01
CA PRO A 308 -14.62 -9.75 18.97
C PRO A 308 -16.07 -10.21 18.94
N ARG A 309 -16.43 -10.95 17.92
CA ARG A 309 -17.79 -11.46 17.70
C ARG A 309 -17.82 -12.96 17.71
N ALA A 310 -18.91 -13.50 18.22
CA ALA A 310 -19.18 -14.92 18.19
C ALA A 310 -20.65 -15.21 17.92
N ASN A 311 -20.91 -16.37 17.33
CA ASN A 311 -22.25 -16.88 17.11
C ASN A 311 -22.24 -18.40 17.25
N ARG A 312 -23.21 -18.98 17.94
CA ARG A 312 -23.45 -20.41 18.01
C ARG A 312 -24.59 -20.79 17.05
N THR A 313 -24.31 -21.70 16.14
CA THR A 313 -25.27 -22.16 15.14
C THR A 313 -25.97 -23.45 15.51
N SER A 314 -25.34 -24.31 16.31
CA SER A 314 -25.92 -25.58 16.75
C SER A 314 -25.28 -26.11 18.04
N GLY A 315 -25.92 -27.11 18.65
CA GLY A 315 -25.44 -27.80 19.83
C GLY A 315 -26.06 -27.29 21.15
N SER A 316 -26.05 -28.14 22.18
CA SER A 316 -26.64 -27.84 23.48
C SER A 316 -25.68 -27.11 24.43
N ASN A 317 -24.37 -27.32 24.28
CA ASN A 317 -23.36 -26.80 25.19
C ASN A 317 -22.62 -25.61 24.55
N ALA A 318 -22.81 -24.42 25.13
CA ALA A 318 -22.20 -23.20 24.63
C ALA A 318 -20.71 -23.15 24.99
N PRO A 319 -19.82 -22.81 24.05
CA PRO A 319 -18.48 -22.42 24.40
C PRO A 319 -18.47 -21.24 25.35
N ARG A 320 -17.49 -21.20 26.27
CA ARG A 320 -17.42 -20.17 27.29
C ARG A 320 -15.98 -19.73 27.56
N LEU A 321 -15.87 -18.50 28.03
CA LEU A 321 -14.65 -17.93 28.58
C LEU A 321 -14.84 -17.81 30.11
N ASP A 322 -13.79 -18.04 30.85
CA ASP A 322 -13.73 -17.91 32.29
C ASP A 322 -12.48 -17.13 32.73
N SER A 323 -12.20 -17.05 34.03
CA SER A 323 -11.05 -16.33 34.60
C SER A 323 -9.68 -16.89 34.18
N ALA A 324 -9.62 -18.00 33.46
CA ALA A 324 -8.40 -18.54 32.84
C ALA A 324 -8.37 -18.29 31.33
N SER A 325 -9.18 -17.38 30.84
CA SER A 325 -9.32 -17.05 29.44
C SER A 325 -8.92 -15.59 29.16
N GLY A 326 -8.51 -15.32 27.94
CA GLY A 326 -8.16 -13.96 27.53
C GLY A 326 -8.39 -13.76 26.03
N ILE A 327 -8.30 -12.52 25.59
CA ILE A 327 -8.37 -12.13 24.19
C ILE A 327 -7.20 -11.26 23.82
N ASP A 328 -6.57 -11.59 22.71
CA ASP A 328 -5.52 -10.79 22.08
C ASP A 328 -6.01 -10.28 20.73
N LEU A 329 -5.93 -8.97 20.53
CA LEU A 329 -6.17 -8.31 19.25
C LEU A 329 -4.88 -7.67 18.77
N VAL A 330 -4.48 -7.99 17.54
CA VAL A 330 -3.41 -7.32 16.84
C VAL A 330 -3.99 -6.75 15.55
N VAL A 331 -3.88 -5.44 15.38
CA VAL A 331 -4.25 -4.72 14.17
C VAL A 331 -3.00 -4.07 13.60
N GLU A 332 -2.70 -4.39 12.36
CA GLU A 332 -1.60 -3.83 11.60
C GLU A 332 -2.17 -3.04 10.44
N PHE A 333 -1.94 -1.73 10.43
CA PHE A 333 -2.28 -0.83 9.32
C PHE A 333 -1.10 -0.70 8.37
N PHE A 334 -1.36 -0.66 7.07
CA PHE A 334 -0.33 -0.42 6.05
C PHE A 334 -0.90 0.30 4.84
N GLY A 335 -0.03 1.14 4.23
CA GLY A 335 -0.30 1.84 2.99
C GLY A 335 0.24 1.02 1.82
N GLU A 336 -0.64 0.57 0.94
CA GLU A 336 -0.29 0.01 -0.36
C GLU A 336 -0.86 0.91 -1.44
N ALA A 337 -0.24 0.93 -2.63
CA ALA A 337 -0.84 1.56 -3.80
C ALA A 337 -2.15 0.84 -4.13
N ALA A 338 -3.23 1.62 -4.22
CA ALA A 338 -4.60 1.12 -4.45
C ALA A 338 -5.03 1.28 -5.90
#